data_161f52c1000b3475c367a1b6b36a8259
#
_entry.id   161f52c1000b3475c367a1b6b36a8259
#
_cell.length_a   1.000
_cell.length_b   1.000
_cell.length_c   1.000
_cell.angle_alpha   90.00
_cell.angle_beta   90.00
_cell.angle_gamma   90.00
#
_symmetry.space_group_name_H-M   'P 1'
#
loop_
_entity.id
_entity.type
_entity.pdbx_description
1 polymer ?
#
loop_
_entity_poly.entity_id
_entity_poly.type
_entity_poly.pdbx_seq_one_letter_code
_entity_poly.pdbx_strand_id
1 'polypeptide(L)'
;MEEQTGTETNLGKKKRSNIFLWIVAVLITIISIFYQNTTGPTYPQKGHVVFNGKQIDYKLDRSALINQDCPVKIYINDSTIKGSLIWKRFNTRDNESSKPMRYENGYLVSELDKQDKMAAKLQYYIQLSSSQPGSQNEIHEYIPDKSGVVIRFRGDVPFMVIIFHILFIFSFELLSLKTGMEFFRKEPKYKAYTFWTIGLAAVGGLILGPLVQYYAFGEFWTGFPFGFDLTDNKMIIAFAAWIVALIALYKSKKPGYWVLGATILTIVIFLIPHSVLSGNVPK
;
A
#
# COMPACT_ATOMS: atom_id res chain seq x y z
N MET A 1 56.69 -13.79 -0.43
CA MET A 1 55.68 -14.37 -1.35
C MET A 1 54.39 -14.79 -0.60
N GLU A 2 54.45 -15.22 0.65
CA GLU A 2 53.28 -15.58 1.48
C GLU A 2 52.41 -14.35 1.92
N GLU A 3 53.02 -13.21 2.13
CA GLU A 3 52.30 -12.01 2.61
C GLU A 3 51.37 -11.40 1.54
N GLN A 4 51.71 -11.53 0.26
CA GLN A 4 50.86 -11.06 -0.85
C GLN A 4 49.66 -11.97 -1.09
N THR A 5 49.78 -13.29 -0.92
CA THR A 5 48.66 -14.24 -1.06
C THR A 5 47.64 -14.08 0.06
N GLY A 6 48.07 -13.76 1.30
CA GLY A 6 47.17 -13.49 2.43
C GLY A 6 46.32 -12.22 2.26
N THR A 7 46.87 -11.19 1.63
CA THR A 7 46.18 -9.92 1.38
C THR A 7 45.12 -10.05 0.28
N GLU A 8 45.41 -10.76 -0.79
CA GLU A 8 44.45 -11.01 -1.88
C GLU A 8 43.26 -11.87 -1.45
N THR A 9 43.50 -12.92 -0.65
CA THR A 9 42.40 -13.74 -0.12
C THR A 9 41.51 -13.00 0.86
N ASN A 10 42.03 -12.09 1.66
CA ASN A 10 41.26 -11.23 2.58
C ASN A 10 40.41 -10.18 1.82
N LEU A 11 40.98 -9.57 0.80
CA LEU A 11 40.24 -8.64 -0.09
C LEU A 11 39.11 -9.34 -0.84
N GLY A 12 39.34 -10.55 -1.33
CA GLY A 12 38.31 -11.38 -1.97
C GLY A 12 37.15 -11.74 -1.04
N LYS A 13 37.43 -12.14 0.19
CA LYS A 13 36.42 -12.44 1.22
C LYS A 13 35.62 -11.18 1.61
N LYS A 14 36.28 -10.04 1.76
CA LYS A 14 35.63 -8.76 2.09
C LYS A 14 34.71 -8.28 0.96
N LYS A 15 35.11 -8.45 -0.29
CA LYS A 15 34.29 -8.12 -1.49
C LYS A 15 33.06 -9.03 -1.58
N ARG A 16 33.24 -10.35 -1.41
CA ARG A 16 32.13 -11.33 -1.42
C ARG A 16 31.10 -11.06 -0.32
N SER A 17 31.54 -10.78 0.91
CA SER A 17 30.65 -10.42 2.03
C SER A 17 29.82 -9.17 1.71
N ASN A 18 30.42 -8.13 1.10
CA ASN A 18 29.69 -6.91 0.76
C ASN A 18 28.63 -7.16 -0.35
N ILE A 19 28.95 -7.94 -1.37
CA ILE A 19 28.01 -8.30 -2.44
C ILE A 19 26.84 -9.10 -1.85
N PHE A 20 27.11 -10.05 -0.95
CA PHE A 20 26.07 -10.83 -0.28
C PHE A 20 25.08 -9.92 0.48
N LEU A 21 25.56 -8.92 1.24
CA LEU A 21 24.69 -8.00 1.96
C LEU A 21 23.82 -7.16 1.02
N TRP A 22 24.34 -6.75 -0.14
CA TRP A 22 23.55 -6.07 -1.16
C TRP A 22 22.46 -6.97 -1.74
N ILE A 23 22.78 -8.23 -2.04
CA ILE A 23 21.80 -9.21 -2.55
C ILE A 23 20.66 -9.39 -1.52
N VAL A 24 20.99 -9.56 -0.24
CA VAL A 24 20.00 -9.70 0.83
C VAL A 24 19.12 -8.44 0.94
N ALA A 25 19.74 -7.24 0.91
CA ALA A 25 18.98 -5.99 0.97
C ALA A 25 18.01 -5.86 -0.22
N VAL A 26 18.46 -6.17 -1.43
CA VAL A 26 17.62 -6.15 -2.64
C VAL A 26 16.46 -7.15 -2.53
N LEU A 27 16.73 -8.38 -2.09
CA LEU A 27 15.68 -9.39 -1.93
C LEU A 27 14.62 -8.96 -0.91
N ILE A 28 15.03 -8.42 0.24
CA ILE A 28 14.08 -7.90 1.25
C ILE A 28 13.25 -6.76 0.67
N THR A 29 13.88 -5.82 -0.06
CA THR A 29 13.16 -4.70 -0.69
C THR A 29 12.16 -5.20 -1.74
N ILE A 30 12.50 -6.18 -2.56
CA ILE A 30 11.55 -6.77 -3.53
C ILE A 30 10.37 -7.43 -2.81
N ILE A 31 10.62 -8.17 -1.73
CA ILE A 31 9.55 -8.76 -0.91
C ILE A 31 8.67 -7.67 -0.31
N SER A 32 9.27 -6.57 0.17
CA SER A 32 8.54 -5.43 0.73
C SER A 32 7.66 -4.75 -0.32
N ILE A 33 8.16 -4.52 -1.54
CA ILE A 33 7.38 -3.99 -2.66
C ILE A 33 6.14 -4.85 -2.93
N PHE A 34 6.35 -6.17 -3.03
CA PHE A 34 5.25 -7.11 -3.27
C PHE A 34 4.24 -7.10 -2.12
N TYR A 35 4.73 -7.13 -0.88
CA TYR A 35 3.90 -7.06 0.32
C TYR A 35 3.07 -5.77 0.37
N GLN A 36 3.68 -4.61 0.16
CA GLN A 36 3.00 -3.32 0.15
C GLN A 36 1.93 -3.23 -0.96
N ASN A 37 2.20 -3.80 -2.13
CA ASN A 37 1.24 -3.83 -3.22
C ASN A 37 0.02 -4.69 -2.89
N THR A 38 0.22 -5.87 -2.29
CA THR A 38 -0.87 -6.84 -2.04
C THR A 38 -1.67 -6.54 -0.78
N THR A 39 -1.09 -5.87 0.21
CA THR A 39 -1.75 -5.51 1.47
C THR A 39 -2.28 -4.07 1.49
N GLY A 40 -1.95 -3.28 0.46
CA GLY A 40 -2.37 -1.88 0.35
C GLY A 40 -3.90 -1.72 0.29
N PRO A 41 -4.43 -0.55 0.72
CA PRO A 41 -5.88 -0.31 0.77
C PRO A 41 -6.52 -0.18 -0.61
N THR A 42 -5.72 -0.07 -1.66
CA THR A 42 -6.17 -0.01 -3.05
C THR A 42 -6.23 -1.37 -3.72
N TYR A 43 -5.67 -2.42 -3.06
CA TYR A 43 -5.72 -3.76 -3.61
C TYR A 43 -7.16 -4.27 -3.61
N PRO A 44 -7.67 -4.78 -4.74
CA PRO A 44 -9.06 -5.25 -4.85
C PRO A 44 -9.38 -6.35 -3.85
N GLN A 45 -10.58 -6.32 -3.30
CA GLN A 45 -11.09 -7.44 -2.50
C GLN A 45 -11.51 -8.58 -3.43
N LYS A 46 -10.90 -9.75 -3.23
CA LYS A 46 -11.18 -10.97 -4.00
C LYS A 46 -11.73 -12.05 -3.09
N GLY A 47 -12.56 -12.89 -3.64
CA GLY A 47 -13.12 -14.04 -2.94
C GLY A 47 -14.07 -14.81 -3.85
N HIS A 48 -14.84 -15.70 -3.24
CA HIS A 48 -15.90 -16.43 -3.91
C HIS A 48 -17.10 -16.57 -2.97
N VAL A 49 -18.27 -16.71 -3.56
CA VAL A 49 -19.53 -17.10 -2.89
C VAL A 49 -20.14 -18.28 -3.62
N VAL A 50 -20.96 -19.05 -2.95
CA VAL A 50 -21.73 -20.14 -3.59
C VAL A 50 -23.18 -19.71 -3.67
N PHE A 51 -23.70 -19.58 -4.89
CA PHE A 51 -25.09 -19.21 -5.14
C PHE A 51 -25.71 -20.16 -6.17
N ASN A 52 -26.88 -20.71 -5.87
CA ASN A 52 -27.55 -21.74 -6.67
C ASN A 52 -26.65 -22.95 -7.03
N GLY A 53 -25.80 -23.38 -6.07
CA GLY A 53 -24.87 -24.49 -6.28
C GLY A 53 -23.67 -24.18 -7.20
N LYS A 54 -23.52 -22.95 -7.66
CA LYS A 54 -22.39 -22.50 -8.48
C LYS A 54 -21.45 -21.62 -7.65
N GLN A 55 -20.15 -21.83 -7.79
CA GLN A 55 -19.15 -20.92 -7.24
C GLN A 55 -19.05 -19.69 -8.16
N ILE A 56 -19.16 -18.52 -7.56
CA ILE A 56 -19.04 -17.21 -8.21
C ILE A 56 -17.83 -16.51 -7.62
N ASP A 57 -16.78 -16.38 -8.42
CA ASP A 57 -15.58 -15.64 -8.03
C ASP A 57 -15.79 -14.14 -8.25
N TYR A 58 -15.33 -13.33 -7.31
CA TYR A 58 -15.44 -11.87 -7.40
C TYR A 58 -14.13 -11.15 -7.19
N LYS A 59 -14.05 -9.98 -7.81
CA LYS A 59 -12.98 -8.99 -7.63
C LYS A 59 -13.64 -7.61 -7.56
N LEU A 60 -13.65 -7.03 -6.37
CA LEU A 60 -14.26 -5.73 -6.10
C LEU A 60 -13.18 -4.68 -5.87
N ASP A 61 -13.24 -3.59 -6.61
CA ASP A 61 -12.24 -2.52 -6.54
C ASP A 61 -12.39 -1.69 -5.28
N ARG A 62 -11.27 -1.26 -4.71
CA ARG A 62 -11.20 -0.44 -3.50
C ARG A 62 -10.67 0.97 -3.75
N SER A 63 -10.38 1.29 -5.01
CA SER A 63 -9.96 2.62 -5.44
C SER A 63 -10.44 2.90 -6.86
N ALA A 64 -10.96 4.11 -7.10
CA ALA A 64 -11.38 4.59 -8.39
C ALA A 64 -10.93 6.04 -8.61
N LEU A 65 -10.96 6.51 -9.86
CA LEU A 65 -10.73 7.92 -10.19
C LEU A 65 -12.03 8.71 -9.94
N ILE A 66 -11.87 9.95 -9.44
CA ILE A 66 -12.99 10.81 -9.07
C ILE A 66 -13.81 11.31 -10.27
N ASN A 67 -13.17 11.47 -11.41
CA ASN A 67 -13.73 12.11 -12.60
C ASN A 67 -14.49 11.17 -13.55
N GLN A 68 -14.60 9.91 -13.20
CA GLN A 68 -15.28 8.89 -14.04
C GLN A 68 -16.06 7.92 -13.17
N ASP A 69 -17.11 7.33 -13.75
CA ASP A 69 -17.88 6.27 -13.10
C ASP A 69 -17.03 5.03 -12.93
N CYS A 70 -17.21 4.33 -11.81
CA CYS A 70 -16.45 3.12 -11.50
C CYS A 70 -17.25 1.87 -11.90
N PRO A 71 -16.86 1.14 -12.96
CA PRO A 71 -17.56 -0.06 -13.36
C PRO A 71 -17.43 -1.16 -12.31
N VAL A 72 -18.56 -1.80 -11.99
CA VAL A 72 -18.65 -2.96 -11.11
C VAL A 72 -19.20 -4.12 -11.94
N LYS A 73 -18.41 -5.18 -12.09
CA LYS A 73 -18.80 -6.34 -12.90
C LYS A 73 -18.46 -7.64 -12.20
N ILE A 74 -19.34 -8.63 -12.39
CA ILE A 74 -19.16 -9.97 -11.85
C ILE A 74 -19.53 -11.01 -12.90
N TYR A 75 -18.68 -12.03 -13.05
CA TYR A 75 -18.94 -13.10 -14.01
C TYR A 75 -19.86 -14.14 -13.38
N ILE A 76 -21.04 -14.38 -14.02
CA ILE A 76 -22.03 -15.32 -13.51
C ILE A 76 -22.39 -16.40 -14.56
N ASN A 77 -22.36 -16.04 -15.84
CA ASN A 77 -22.75 -16.91 -16.97
C ASN A 77 -24.12 -17.61 -16.77
N ASP A 78 -25.08 -16.85 -16.21
CA ASP A 78 -26.45 -17.31 -15.96
C ASP A 78 -27.40 -16.11 -15.97
N SER A 79 -28.17 -15.97 -17.04
CA SER A 79 -29.10 -14.83 -17.24
C SER A 79 -30.32 -14.86 -16.32
N THR A 80 -30.56 -15.95 -15.60
CA THR A 80 -31.68 -16.07 -14.65
C THR A 80 -31.37 -15.42 -13.31
N ILE A 81 -30.07 -15.20 -13.03
CA ILE A 81 -29.61 -14.53 -11.82
C ILE A 81 -29.65 -13.02 -12.05
N LYS A 82 -30.37 -12.31 -11.20
CA LYS A 82 -30.42 -10.85 -11.17
C LYS A 82 -29.43 -10.32 -10.14
N GLY A 83 -28.90 -9.13 -10.37
CA GLY A 83 -28.03 -8.43 -9.43
C GLY A 83 -28.48 -7.00 -9.18
N SER A 84 -28.25 -6.52 -7.99
CA SER A 84 -28.39 -5.11 -7.62
C SER A 84 -27.11 -4.63 -6.96
N LEU A 85 -26.53 -3.56 -7.47
CA LEU A 85 -25.43 -2.86 -6.83
C LEU A 85 -26.00 -1.93 -5.77
N ILE A 86 -25.57 -2.11 -4.52
CA ILE A 86 -26.05 -1.33 -3.37
C ILE A 86 -24.88 -0.58 -2.77
N TRP A 87 -25.05 0.69 -2.46
CA TRP A 87 -24.00 1.53 -1.89
C TRP A 87 -24.54 2.64 -1.00
N LYS A 88 -23.67 3.14 -0.13
CA LYS A 88 -23.90 4.37 0.66
C LYS A 88 -22.56 5.08 0.90
N ARG A 89 -22.60 6.32 1.36
CA ARG A 89 -21.38 7.00 1.83
C ARG A 89 -20.84 6.27 3.05
N PHE A 90 -19.52 6.04 3.04
CA PHE A 90 -18.88 5.33 4.14
C PHE A 90 -18.94 6.14 5.44
N ASN A 91 -19.26 5.46 6.53
CA ASN A 91 -19.33 6.02 7.88
C ASN A 91 -20.34 7.20 8.02
N THR A 92 -21.44 7.12 7.29
CA THR A 92 -22.58 8.03 7.41
C THR A 92 -23.86 7.28 7.80
N ARG A 93 -24.89 8.03 8.21
CA ARG A 93 -26.23 7.47 8.47
C ARG A 93 -27.14 7.54 7.24
N ASP A 94 -26.57 7.71 6.07
CA ASP A 94 -27.33 7.77 4.83
C ASP A 94 -28.06 6.48 4.55
N ASN A 95 -29.21 6.60 3.91
CA ASN A 95 -29.90 5.44 3.34
C ASN A 95 -29.07 4.83 2.22
N GLU A 96 -29.20 3.52 2.04
CA GLU A 96 -28.57 2.84 0.93
C GLU A 96 -29.24 3.22 -0.39
N SER A 97 -28.42 3.48 -1.40
CA SER A 97 -28.82 3.60 -2.78
C SER A 97 -28.69 2.27 -3.49
N SER A 98 -29.51 2.01 -4.49
CA SER A 98 -29.50 0.76 -5.24
C SER A 98 -29.66 1.02 -6.74
N LYS A 99 -28.92 0.26 -7.56
CA LYS A 99 -28.99 0.30 -9.04
C LYS A 99 -29.01 -1.14 -9.56
N PRO A 100 -29.98 -1.51 -10.41
CA PRO A 100 -30.01 -2.85 -10.98
C PRO A 100 -28.78 -3.08 -11.87
N MET A 101 -28.26 -4.30 -11.85
CA MET A 101 -27.18 -4.72 -12.74
C MET A 101 -27.75 -5.30 -14.03
N ARG A 102 -27.12 -4.99 -15.16
CA ARG A 102 -27.49 -5.52 -16.48
C ARG A 102 -26.68 -6.78 -16.76
N TYR A 103 -27.33 -7.76 -17.37
CA TYR A 103 -26.64 -8.95 -17.82
C TYR A 103 -26.09 -8.73 -19.25
N GLU A 104 -24.77 -8.78 -19.39
CA GLU A 104 -24.06 -8.54 -20.64
C GLU A 104 -22.93 -9.56 -20.81
N ASN A 105 -23.00 -10.39 -21.86
CA ASN A 105 -21.92 -11.35 -22.22
C ASN A 105 -21.43 -12.24 -21.04
N GLY A 106 -22.34 -12.75 -20.22
CA GLY A 106 -22.01 -13.59 -19.07
C GLY A 106 -21.68 -12.83 -17.80
N TYR A 107 -21.73 -11.50 -17.82
CA TYR A 107 -21.46 -10.65 -16.65
C TYR A 107 -22.72 -9.92 -16.19
N LEU A 108 -22.87 -9.74 -14.90
CA LEU A 108 -23.68 -8.68 -14.33
C LEU A 108 -22.82 -7.42 -14.23
N VAL A 109 -23.30 -6.32 -14.82
CA VAL A 109 -22.58 -5.06 -14.94
C VAL A 109 -23.42 -3.92 -14.39
N SER A 110 -22.80 -3.08 -13.59
CA SER A 110 -23.32 -1.79 -13.13
C SER A 110 -22.14 -0.83 -12.87
N GLU A 111 -22.40 0.33 -12.33
CA GLU A 111 -21.37 1.33 -12.05
C GLU A 111 -21.71 2.13 -10.80
N LEU A 112 -20.69 2.49 -10.04
CA LEU A 112 -20.76 3.52 -9.00
C LEU A 112 -20.53 4.88 -9.68
N ASP A 113 -21.40 5.82 -9.43
CA ASP A 113 -21.32 7.15 -10.02
C ASP A 113 -20.04 7.88 -9.53
N LYS A 114 -19.45 8.67 -10.43
CA LYS A 114 -18.31 9.55 -10.10
C LYS A 114 -18.63 10.42 -8.91
N GLN A 115 -17.60 10.86 -8.19
CA GLN A 115 -17.75 11.66 -6.98
C GLN A 115 -17.22 13.08 -7.19
N ASP A 116 -17.82 14.05 -6.53
CA ASP A 116 -17.42 15.47 -6.66
C ASP A 116 -16.28 15.85 -5.69
N LYS A 117 -16.09 15.06 -4.61
CA LYS A 117 -15.09 15.35 -3.58
C LYS A 117 -13.93 14.36 -3.63
N MET A 118 -12.70 14.87 -3.67
CA MET A 118 -11.51 14.05 -3.48
C MET A 118 -11.55 13.31 -2.14
N ALA A 119 -10.99 12.11 -2.12
CA ALA A 119 -11.00 11.21 -0.98
C ALA A 119 -12.40 10.73 -0.54
N ALA A 120 -13.47 10.99 -1.33
CA ALA A 120 -14.79 10.42 -1.06
C ALA A 120 -14.71 8.91 -0.92
N LYS A 121 -15.48 8.36 0.02
CA LYS A 121 -15.54 6.92 0.28
C LYS A 121 -16.98 6.46 0.19
N LEU A 122 -17.19 5.41 -0.60
CA LEU A 122 -18.43 4.65 -0.64
C LEU A 122 -18.20 3.27 -0.03
N GLN A 123 -19.21 2.74 0.60
CA GLN A 123 -19.31 1.35 1.01
C GLN A 123 -20.32 0.69 0.08
N TYR A 124 -19.94 -0.38 -0.62
CA TYR A 124 -20.80 -1.01 -1.60
C TYR A 124 -20.72 -2.53 -1.55
N TYR A 125 -21.80 -3.16 -1.98
CA TYR A 125 -21.89 -4.60 -2.15
C TYR A 125 -22.87 -4.94 -3.28
N ILE A 126 -22.85 -6.19 -3.74
CA ILE A 126 -23.76 -6.70 -4.74
C ILE A 126 -24.74 -7.65 -4.05
N GLN A 127 -26.02 -7.46 -4.26
CA GLN A 127 -27.06 -8.41 -3.89
C GLN A 127 -27.43 -9.21 -5.13
N LEU A 128 -27.24 -10.52 -5.08
CA LEU A 128 -27.76 -11.46 -6.08
C LEU A 128 -29.15 -11.93 -5.67
N SER A 129 -30.01 -12.13 -6.64
CA SER A 129 -31.33 -12.74 -6.44
C SER A 129 -31.65 -13.71 -7.57
N SER A 130 -32.35 -14.78 -7.23
CA SER A 130 -32.86 -15.78 -8.16
C SER A 130 -34.19 -16.32 -7.67
N SER A 131 -35.13 -16.46 -8.59
CA SER A 131 -36.41 -17.10 -8.31
C SER A 131 -36.26 -18.60 -8.55
N GLN A 132 -36.58 -19.42 -7.56
CA GLN A 132 -36.64 -20.87 -7.77
C GLN A 132 -37.91 -21.22 -8.55
N PRO A 133 -37.82 -22.12 -9.55
CA PRO A 133 -39.02 -22.62 -10.24
C PRO A 133 -40.00 -23.23 -9.23
N GLY A 134 -41.23 -22.70 -9.18
CA GLY A 134 -42.28 -23.18 -8.28
C GLY A 134 -42.28 -22.58 -6.86
N SER A 135 -41.39 -21.66 -6.53
CA SER A 135 -41.38 -20.92 -5.26
C SER A 135 -41.66 -19.45 -5.51
N GLN A 136 -42.48 -18.83 -4.63
CA GLN A 136 -42.65 -17.37 -4.58
C GLN A 136 -41.53 -16.66 -3.84
N ASN A 137 -40.59 -17.40 -3.22
CA ASN A 137 -39.51 -16.83 -2.45
C ASN A 137 -38.28 -16.62 -3.33
N GLU A 138 -37.77 -15.41 -3.36
CA GLU A 138 -36.44 -15.11 -3.93
C GLU A 138 -35.37 -15.49 -2.93
N ILE A 139 -34.32 -16.17 -3.41
CA ILE A 139 -33.11 -16.42 -2.65
C ILE A 139 -32.17 -15.24 -2.89
N HIS A 140 -31.56 -14.75 -1.83
CA HIS A 140 -30.60 -13.64 -1.88
C HIS A 140 -29.24 -14.08 -1.37
N GLU A 141 -28.18 -13.60 -2.03
CA GLU A 141 -26.79 -13.73 -1.61
C GLU A 141 -26.09 -12.39 -1.75
N TYR A 142 -25.09 -12.12 -0.88
CA TYR A 142 -24.40 -10.83 -0.83
C TYR A 142 -22.91 -11.01 -1.11
N ILE A 143 -22.36 -10.15 -1.93
CA ILE A 143 -20.96 -10.17 -2.35
C ILE A 143 -20.27 -8.88 -1.95
N PRO A 144 -19.23 -8.94 -1.09
CA PRO A 144 -18.70 -10.13 -0.40
C PRO A 144 -19.63 -10.59 0.72
N ASP A 145 -20.32 -9.69 1.37
CA ASP A 145 -21.33 -9.79 2.42
C ASP A 145 -22.01 -8.42 2.60
N LYS A 146 -22.98 -8.30 3.55
CA LYS A 146 -23.70 -7.04 3.82
C LYS A 146 -22.82 -5.91 4.38
N SER A 147 -21.64 -6.22 4.92
CA SER A 147 -20.71 -5.18 5.34
C SER A 147 -20.06 -4.48 4.15
N GLY A 148 -20.04 -5.13 2.99
CA GLY A 148 -19.57 -4.56 1.73
C GLY A 148 -18.09 -4.21 1.69
N VAL A 149 -17.70 -3.56 0.61
CA VAL A 149 -16.33 -3.11 0.35
C VAL A 149 -16.28 -1.59 0.38
N VAL A 150 -15.26 -1.05 1.03
CA VAL A 150 -15.01 0.41 0.99
C VAL A 150 -14.13 0.75 -0.21
N ILE A 151 -14.66 1.59 -1.10
CA ILE A 151 -13.93 2.18 -2.23
C ILE A 151 -13.64 3.64 -1.96
N ARG A 152 -12.41 4.09 -2.25
CA ARG A 152 -11.97 5.48 -2.14
C ARG A 152 -11.76 6.08 -3.51
N PHE A 153 -12.40 7.21 -3.77
CA PHE A 153 -12.23 7.99 -4.98
C PHE A 153 -11.06 8.94 -4.85
N ARG A 154 -10.13 8.92 -5.79
CA ARG A 154 -8.90 9.71 -5.79
C ARG A 154 -8.76 10.53 -7.06
N GLY A 155 -8.02 11.62 -6.98
CA GLY A 155 -7.57 12.36 -8.14
C GLY A 155 -6.58 11.55 -8.99
N ASP A 156 -6.32 12.05 -10.18
CA ASP A 156 -5.33 11.49 -11.09
C ASP A 156 -3.93 12.04 -10.74
N VAL A 157 -3.04 11.13 -10.37
CA VAL A 157 -1.66 11.49 -10.02
C VAL A 157 -0.79 11.35 -11.27
N PRO A 158 -0.03 12.40 -11.67
CA PRO A 158 0.85 12.30 -12.82
C PRO A 158 1.81 11.12 -12.72
N PHE A 159 1.87 10.34 -13.79
CA PHE A 159 2.66 9.10 -13.84
C PHE A 159 4.12 9.27 -13.39
N MET A 160 4.77 10.35 -13.81
CA MET A 160 6.15 10.65 -13.40
C MET A 160 6.29 10.86 -11.90
N VAL A 161 5.31 11.53 -11.26
CA VAL A 161 5.32 11.75 -9.81
C VAL A 161 5.25 10.42 -9.07
N ILE A 162 4.37 9.52 -9.50
CA ILE A 162 4.25 8.18 -8.91
C ILE A 162 5.55 7.39 -9.07
N ILE A 163 6.11 7.35 -10.29
CA ILE A 163 7.32 6.56 -10.57
C ILE A 163 8.50 7.07 -9.73
N PHE A 164 8.75 8.38 -9.71
CA PHE A 164 9.84 8.90 -8.90
C PHE A 164 9.61 8.70 -7.41
N HIS A 165 8.37 8.88 -6.93
CA HIS A 165 8.05 8.58 -5.53
C HIS A 165 8.37 7.12 -5.18
N ILE A 166 7.90 6.16 -5.97
CA ILE A 166 8.16 4.73 -5.76
C ILE A 166 9.66 4.44 -5.79
N LEU A 167 10.37 4.98 -6.79
CA LEU A 167 11.81 4.77 -6.92
C LEU A 167 12.57 5.28 -5.70
N PHE A 168 12.31 6.51 -5.25
CA PHE A 168 13.03 7.10 -4.12
C PHE A 168 12.67 6.44 -2.79
N ILE A 169 11.40 6.09 -2.56
CA ILE A 169 10.97 5.51 -1.30
C ILE A 169 11.49 4.07 -1.12
N PHE A 170 11.52 3.26 -2.17
CA PHE A 170 12.11 1.92 -2.08
C PHE A 170 13.64 1.94 -2.15
N SER A 171 14.25 2.94 -2.78
CA SER A 171 15.69 3.18 -2.66
C SER A 171 16.08 3.60 -1.24
N PHE A 172 15.24 4.37 -0.56
CA PHE A 172 15.39 4.67 0.88
C PHE A 172 15.35 3.38 1.71
N GLU A 173 14.37 2.51 1.51
CA GLU A 173 14.27 1.22 2.20
C GLU A 173 15.51 0.35 1.94
N LEU A 174 15.87 0.17 0.66
CA LEU A 174 17.04 -0.60 0.25
C LEU A 174 18.33 -0.12 0.93
N LEU A 175 18.55 1.19 0.92
CA LEU A 175 19.76 1.75 1.49
C LEU A 175 19.73 1.75 3.02
N SER A 176 18.54 1.89 3.63
CA SER A 176 18.32 1.68 5.06
C SER A 176 18.73 0.28 5.49
N LEU A 177 18.26 -0.76 4.79
CA LEU A 177 18.63 -2.16 5.04
C LEU A 177 20.14 -2.36 4.91
N LYS A 178 20.72 -1.87 3.81
CA LYS A 178 22.17 -1.97 3.58
C LYS A 178 22.99 -1.28 4.68
N THR A 179 22.54 -0.11 5.13
CA THR A 179 23.22 0.66 6.19
C THR A 179 23.16 -0.07 7.53
N GLY A 180 22.01 -0.65 7.89
CA GLY A 180 21.89 -1.48 9.08
C GLY A 180 22.76 -2.74 9.03
N MET A 181 22.87 -3.37 7.87
CA MET A 181 23.73 -4.54 7.69
C MET A 181 25.23 -4.22 7.80
N GLU A 182 25.65 -2.95 7.68
CA GLU A 182 27.02 -2.55 7.96
C GLU A 182 27.41 -2.81 9.43
N PHE A 183 26.42 -2.95 10.33
CA PHE A 183 26.67 -3.33 11.75
C PHE A 183 27.48 -4.63 11.89
N PHE A 184 27.29 -5.57 10.97
CA PHE A 184 27.97 -6.86 10.97
C PHE A 184 29.33 -6.84 10.26
N ARG A 185 29.80 -5.68 9.80
CA ARG A 185 31.06 -5.55 9.10
C ARG A 185 32.17 -5.03 10.03
N LYS A 186 33.39 -5.53 9.80
CA LYS A 186 34.57 -5.07 10.53
C LYS A 186 34.90 -3.58 10.24
N GLU A 187 34.64 -3.12 9.02
CA GLU A 187 34.85 -1.73 8.59
C GLU A 187 33.55 -1.17 7.99
N PRO A 188 32.63 -0.68 8.84
CA PRO A 188 31.35 -0.20 8.38
C PRO A 188 31.46 1.18 7.71
N LYS A 189 30.69 1.37 6.62
CA LYS A 189 30.60 2.64 5.87
C LYS A 189 29.38 3.47 6.31
N TYR A 190 29.12 3.59 7.61
CA TYR A 190 27.93 4.23 8.13
C TYR A 190 27.71 5.64 7.59
N LYS A 191 28.75 6.52 7.61
CA LYS A 191 28.57 7.93 7.28
C LYS A 191 27.99 8.12 5.88
N ALA A 192 28.64 7.54 4.86
CA ALA A 192 28.19 7.71 3.48
C ALA A 192 26.76 7.15 3.26
N TYR A 193 26.50 5.95 3.76
CA TYR A 193 25.17 5.32 3.56
C TYR A 193 24.08 6.06 4.34
N THR A 194 24.32 6.52 5.56
CA THR A 194 23.35 7.30 6.36
C THR A 194 22.98 8.61 5.65
N PHE A 195 23.95 9.33 5.08
CA PHE A 195 23.67 10.56 4.31
C PHE A 195 22.75 10.28 3.12
N TRP A 196 23.07 9.27 2.33
CA TRP A 196 22.24 8.91 1.19
C TRP A 196 20.86 8.41 1.60
N THR A 197 20.76 7.63 2.69
CA THR A 197 19.48 7.16 3.25
C THR A 197 18.59 8.34 3.64
N ILE A 198 19.14 9.34 4.33
CA ILE A 198 18.40 10.57 4.71
C ILE A 198 17.99 11.35 3.46
N GLY A 199 18.88 11.52 2.48
CA GLY A 199 18.57 12.20 1.23
C GLY A 199 17.41 11.55 0.47
N LEU A 200 17.44 10.22 0.36
CA LEU A 200 16.36 9.45 -0.28
C LEU A 200 15.05 9.53 0.51
N ALA A 201 15.10 9.48 1.84
CA ALA A 201 13.94 9.67 2.70
C ALA A 201 13.33 11.07 2.55
N ALA A 202 14.15 12.11 2.50
CA ALA A 202 13.71 13.49 2.31
C ALA A 202 13.02 13.66 0.96
N VAL A 203 13.65 13.23 -0.13
CA VAL A 203 13.08 13.38 -1.46
C VAL A 203 11.85 12.49 -1.65
N GLY A 204 11.98 11.19 -1.34
CA GLY A 204 10.89 10.23 -1.54
C GLY A 204 9.73 10.45 -0.59
N GLY A 205 10.01 10.64 0.71
CA GLY A 205 9.01 10.69 1.75
C GLY A 205 8.45 12.09 2.05
N LEU A 206 9.31 13.13 2.10
CA LEU A 206 8.90 14.47 2.54
C LEU A 206 8.62 15.45 1.39
N ILE A 207 9.02 15.12 0.15
CA ILE A 207 8.75 15.94 -1.02
C ILE A 207 7.76 15.22 -1.94
N LEU A 208 8.15 14.07 -2.47
CA LEU A 208 7.33 13.34 -3.45
C LEU A 208 6.09 12.69 -2.81
N GLY A 209 6.17 12.22 -1.55
CA GLY A 209 5.02 11.69 -0.81
C GLY A 209 3.88 12.69 -0.69
N PRO A 210 4.10 13.89 -0.12
CA PRO A 210 3.12 14.99 -0.09
C PRO A 210 2.59 15.37 -1.47
N LEU A 211 3.44 15.37 -2.49
CA LEU A 211 3.01 15.69 -3.85
C LEU A 211 2.03 14.63 -4.41
N VAL A 212 2.33 13.34 -4.21
CA VAL A 212 1.39 12.24 -4.55
C VAL A 212 0.09 12.40 -3.78
N GLN A 213 0.14 12.71 -2.50
CA GLN A 213 -1.03 12.91 -1.65
C GLN A 213 -1.89 14.08 -2.10
N TYR A 214 -1.27 15.19 -2.49
CA TYR A 214 -1.97 16.34 -3.03
C TYR A 214 -2.75 16.01 -4.31
N TYR A 215 -2.10 15.37 -5.29
CA TYR A 215 -2.78 14.96 -6.51
C TYR A 215 -3.88 13.93 -6.25
N ALA A 216 -3.66 13.01 -5.33
CA ALA A 216 -4.63 11.96 -5.03
C ALA A 216 -5.81 12.44 -4.18
N PHE A 217 -5.58 13.36 -3.22
CA PHE A 217 -6.55 13.65 -2.17
C PHE A 217 -6.76 15.16 -1.89
N GLY A 218 -6.02 16.06 -2.57
CA GLY A 218 -6.15 17.49 -2.43
C GLY A 218 -5.39 18.10 -1.26
N GLU A 219 -4.70 17.31 -0.47
CA GLU A 219 -3.97 17.73 0.74
C GLU A 219 -2.51 17.32 0.65
N PHE A 220 -1.57 18.23 0.89
CA PHE A 220 -0.14 17.89 0.88
C PHE A 220 0.28 17.05 2.08
N TRP A 221 -0.37 17.27 3.22
CA TRP A 221 0.02 16.66 4.48
C TRP A 221 -1.18 16.55 5.42
N THR A 222 -1.44 15.37 5.94
CA THR A 222 -2.53 15.08 6.89
C THR A 222 -2.05 14.41 8.18
N GLY A 223 -0.72 14.32 8.35
CA GLY A 223 -0.07 13.87 9.58
C GLY A 223 0.10 14.98 10.60
N PHE A 224 0.76 14.66 11.72
CA PHE A 224 1.10 15.64 12.76
C PHE A 224 1.92 16.82 12.18
N PRO A 225 1.67 18.09 12.56
CA PRO A 225 0.70 18.55 13.56
C PRO A 225 -0.72 18.79 13.04
N PHE A 226 -1.01 18.64 11.75
CA PHE A 226 -2.29 19.01 11.13
C PHE A 226 -3.35 17.89 11.21
N GLY A 227 -2.95 16.66 11.50
CA GLY A 227 -3.82 15.49 11.60
C GLY A 227 -3.11 14.26 12.11
N PHE A 228 -3.77 13.11 11.95
CA PHE A 228 -3.28 11.82 12.46
C PHE A 228 -3.12 10.76 11.36
N ASP A 229 -2.93 11.18 10.11
CA ASP A 229 -2.69 10.20 9.05
C ASP A 229 -1.45 9.36 9.37
N LEU A 230 -1.65 8.04 9.36
CA LEU A 230 -0.60 7.10 9.74
C LEU A 230 0.56 7.11 8.74
N THR A 231 0.27 7.34 7.45
CA THR A 231 1.29 7.28 6.39
C THR A 231 2.28 8.42 6.55
N ASP A 232 1.79 9.63 6.78
CA ASP A 232 2.61 10.81 7.00
C ASP A 232 3.40 10.69 8.30
N ASN A 233 2.73 10.30 9.39
CA ASN A 233 3.33 10.21 10.70
C ASN A 233 4.47 9.18 10.74
N LYS A 234 4.29 8.01 10.14
CA LYS A 234 5.35 7.00 10.11
C LYS A 234 6.55 7.44 9.26
N MET A 235 6.34 8.26 8.23
CA MET A 235 7.45 8.80 7.43
C MET A 235 8.28 9.81 8.23
N ILE A 236 7.65 10.72 8.98
CA ILE A 236 8.37 11.62 9.91
C ILE A 236 9.16 10.82 10.94
N ILE A 237 8.57 9.80 11.54
CA ILE A 237 9.22 8.96 12.54
C ILE A 237 10.46 8.27 11.95
N ALA A 238 10.35 7.71 10.75
CA ALA A 238 11.49 7.11 10.06
C ALA A 238 12.59 8.14 9.79
N PHE A 239 12.22 9.29 9.25
CA PHE A 239 13.17 10.37 8.96
C PHE A 239 13.88 10.87 10.22
N ALA A 240 13.14 11.13 11.32
CA ALA A 240 13.69 11.55 12.60
C ALA A 240 14.65 10.51 13.16
N ALA A 241 14.34 9.21 13.08
CA ALA A 241 15.24 8.14 13.53
C ALA A 241 16.57 8.15 12.77
N TRP A 242 16.54 8.40 11.46
CA TRP A 242 17.76 8.51 10.66
C TRP A 242 18.56 9.78 10.96
N ILE A 243 17.91 10.91 11.29
CA ILE A 243 18.60 12.12 11.80
C ILE A 243 19.28 11.83 13.13
N VAL A 244 18.60 11.13 14.07
CA VAL A 244 19.18 10.71 15.34
C VAL A 244 20.38 9.77 15.11
N ALA A 245 20.27 8.81 14.19
CA ALA A 245 21.37 7.94 13.82
C ALA A 245 22.56 8.74 13.26
N LEU A 246 22.32 9.74 12.41
CA LEU A 246 23.37 10.64 11.90
C LEU A 246 24.08 11.40 13.03
N ILE A 247 23.33 11.99 13.96
CA ILE A 247 23.89 12.68 15.12
C ILE A 247 24.74 11.72 15.95
N ALA A 248 24.27 10.49 16.15
CA ALA A 248 24.98 9.46 16.89
C ALA A 248 26.30 9.04 16.23
N LEU A 249 26.43 9.13 14.89
CA LEU A 249 27.70 8.88 14.21
C LEU A 249 28.83 9.83 14.62
N TYR A 250 28.48 11.00 15.13
CA TYR A 250 29.44 12.01 15.55
C TYR A 250 29.59 12.09 17.09
N LYS A 251 28.58 11.71 17.86
CA LYS A 251 28.53 11.91 19.31
C LYS A 251 28.60 10.63 20.14
N SER A 252 28.21 9.48 19.58
CA SER A 252 28.12 8.22 20.32
C SER A 252 29.41 7.40 20.24
N LYS A 253 29.76 6.77 21.34
CA LYS A 253 30.85 5.76 21.39
C LYS A 253 30.50 4.47 20.63
N LYS A 254 29.22 4.20 20.43
CA LYS A 254 28.68 2.99 19.76
C LYS A 254 27.65 3.35 18.70
N PRO A 255 28.03 4.07 17.63
CA PRO A 255 27.07 4.60 16.66
C PRO A 255 26.32 3.50 15.89
N GLY A 256 26.91 2.32 15.72
CA GLY A 256 26.28 1.22 15.00
C GLY A 256 24.93 0.78 15.56
N TYR A 257 24.72 0.87 16.89
CA TYR A 257 23.42 0.52 17.48
C TYR A 257 22.32 1.51 17.11
N TRP A 258 22.63 2.79 16.96
CA TRP A 258 21.68 3.80 16.52
C TRP A 258 21.27 3.60 15.05
N VAL A 259 22.25 3.28 14.20
CA VAL A 259 22.00 2.92 12.80
C VAL A 259 21.15 1.67 12.69
N LEU A 260 21.49 0.63 13.47
CA LEU A 260 20.69 -0.60 13.50
C LEU A 260 19.25 -0.35 13.97
N GLY A 261 19.09 0.45 15.04
CA GLY A 261 17.78 0.85 15.55
C GLY A 261 16.94 1.60 14.52
N ALA A 262 17.52 2.58 13.80
CA ALA A 262 16.85 3.30 12.72
C ALA A 262 16.43 2.35 11.57
N THR A 263 17.30 1.39 11.23
CA THR A 263 16.97 0.37 10.22
C THR A 263 15.80 -0.52 10.66
N ILE A 264 15.83 -1.05 11.89
CA ILE A 264 14.74 -1.89 12.42
C ILE A 264 13.43 -1.10 12.41
N LEU A 265 13.45 0.16 12.86
CA LEU A 265 12.28 1.02 12.84
C LEU A 265 11.76 1.25 11.40
N THR A 266 12.66 1.44 10.44
CA THR A 266 12.27 1.56 9.02
C THR A 266 11.59 0.29 8.53
N ILE A 267 12.12 -0.89 8.85
CA ILE A 267 11.49 -2.18 8.50
C ILE A 267 10.08 -2.27 9.09
N VAL A 268 9.92 -1.97 10.38
CA VAL A 268 8.59 -1.99 11.04
C VAL A 268 7.61 -1.04 10.34
N ILE A 269 8.06 0.16 9.98
CA ILE A 269 7.26 1.16 9.26
C ILE A 269 6.82 0.65 7.90
N PHE A 270 7.68 -0.04 7.17
CA PHE A 270 7.33 -0.62 5.87
C PHE A 270 6.45 -1.87 5.98
N LEU A 271 6.45 -2.58 7.10
CA LEU A 271 5.51 -3.67 7.37
C LEU A 271 4.08 -3.17 7.67
N ILE A 272 3.90 -1.91 8.05
CA ILE A 272 2.56 -1.32 8.25
C ILE A 272 2.01 -0.88 6.89
N PRO A 273 0.94 -1.49 6.36
CA PRO A 273 0.37 -1.10 5.07
C PRO A 273 -0.05 0.37 5.05
N HIS A 274 -0.02 0.99 3.87
CA HIS A 274 -0.44 2.39 3.71
C HIS A 274 -1.94 2.54 4.03
N SER A 275 -2.30 3.60 4.76
CA SER A 275 -3.70 4.02 4.99
C SER A 275 -4.63 2.99 5.66
N VAL A 276 -4.11 2.01 6.41
CA VAL A 276 -4.94 1.01 7.11
C VAL A 276 -5.92 1.67 8.08
N LEU A 277 -5.52 2.75 8.74
CA LEU A 277 -6.35 3.45 9.73
C LEU A 277 -7.08 4.68 9.18
N SER A 278 -6.77 5.14 7.97
CA SER A 278 -7.45 6.32 7.39
C SER A 278 -8.94 6.08 7.07
N GLY A 279 -9.43 4.86 7.27
CA GLY A 279 -10.83 4.47 7.13
C GLY A 279 -11.71 4.82 8.32
N ASN A 280 -11.16 4.91 9.53
CA ASN A 280 -11.92 4.88 10.77
C ASN A 280 -11.94 6.19 11.57
N VAL A 281 -11.33 7.28 11.07
CA VAL A 281 -11.38 8.57 11.77
C VAL A 281 -12.59 9.35 11.26
N PRO A 282 -13.63 9.57 12.07
CA PRO A 282 -14.71 10.50 11.73
C PRO A 282 -14.11 11.91 11.59
N LYS A 283 -14.44 12.59 10.50
CA LYS A 283 -14.21 14.04 10.41
C LYS A 283 -15.34 14.77 11.08
#